data_9b584b7e2d2d8acd6e4274b6f0c9301c
#
_entry.id   9b584b7e2d2d8acd6e4274b6f0c9301c
#
_cell.length_a   1.000
_cell.length_b   1.000
_cell.length_c   1.000
_cell.angle_alpha   90.00
_cell.angle_beta   90.00
_cell.angle_gamma   90.00
#
_symmetry.space_group_name_H-M   'P 1'
#
loop_
_entity.id
_entity.type
_entity.pdbx_description
1 polymer ?
#
loop_
_entity_poly.entity_id
_entity_poly.type
_entity_poly.pdbx_seq_one_letter_code
_entity_poly.pdbx_strand_id
1 'polypeptide(L)'
;DIGVVDFDEPFLKLFNQGMITGKNGIKMSKSKGNVVSPDDLVRDYGCDALRLYELFVGPPELDAEWDDRGIDGVYRFINRFWKLAMDSKEANVAETKEMVKIRHKLVYDITQRLESFSLNTVISGFMEYNNKLIEIAKKEGGVDKATIEAFVQLLAPFAPHVAEELWQEYGHTD
;
A
#
# COMPACT_ATOMS: atom_id res chain seq x y z
N ASP A 1 -33.74 11.49 10.73
CA ASP A 1 -35.04 12.09 11.20
C ASP A 1 -35.14 13.60 10.97
N ILE A 2 -34.02 14.26 10.58
CA ILE A 2 -34.02 15.71 10.26
C ILE A 2 -33.99 15.98 8.73
N GLY A 3 -34.16 14.95 7.92
CA GLY A 3 -34.28 15.07 6.46
C GLY A 3 -32.98 15.44 5.70
N VAL A 4 -31.80 15.23 6.32
CA VAL A 4 -30.50 15.51 5.67
C VAL A 4 -30.13 14.40 4.69
N VAL A 5 -30.59 13.17 4.92
CA VAL A 5 -30.40 12.01 4.06
C VAL A 5 -31.74 11.35 3.76
N ASP A 6 -31.83 10.63 2.64
CA ASP A 6 -33.03 9.95 2.16
C ASP A 6 -33.03 8.43 2.43
N PHE A 7 -32.14 7.97 3.31
CA PHE A 7 -32.01 6.57 3.73
C PHE A 7 -32.05 6.44 5.27
N ASP A 8 -32.56 5.32 5.75
CA ASP A 8 -32.73 5.04 7.18
C ASP A 8 -31.47 4.44 7.81
N GLU A 9 -30.71 3.65 7.04
CA GLU A 9 -29.52 2.92 7.50
C GLU A 9 -28.26 3.44 6.80
N PRO A 10 -27.38 4.19 7.51
CA PRO A 10 -26.20 4.81 6.89
C PRO A 10 -25.09 3.80 6.53
N PHE A 11 -25.10 2.62 7.14
CA PHE A 11 -24.06 1.60 6.94
C PHE A 11 -24.68 0.27 6.52
N LEU A 12 -24.33 -0.18 5.32
CA LEU A 12 -24.86 -1.43 4.76
C LEU A 12 -24.10 -2.68 5.25
N LYS A 13 -22.91 -2.50 5.82
CA LYS A 13 -22.06 -3.60 6.26
C LYS A 13 -21.26 -3.21 7.50
N LEU A 14 -21.30 -4.08 8.50
CA LEU A 14 -20.42 -4.03 9.66
C LEU A 14 -19.25 -5.01 9.45
N PHE A 15 -18.03 -4.51 9.60
CA PHE A 15 -16.83 -5.34 9.62
C PHE A 15 -16.15 -5.24 10.99
N ASN A 16 -16.11 -6.35 11.73
CA ASN A 16 -15.44 -6.44 13.02
C ASN A 16 -13.96 -6.75 12.80
N GLN A 17 -13.10 -5.83 13.23
CA GLN A 17 -11.66 -5.98 13.14
C GLN A 17 -11.07 -6.67 14.37
N GLY A 18 -9.91 -7.30 14.20
CA GLY A 18 -9.06 -7.79 15.27
C GLY A 18 -8.32 -6.65 15.99
N MET A 19 -7.46 -7.02 16.90
CA MET A 19 -6.67 -6.10 17.73
C MET A 19 -5.19 -6.25 17.43
N ILE A 20 -4.49 -5.12 17.30
CA ILE A 20 -3.02 -5.12 17.30
C ILE A 20 -2.56 -5.14 18.76
N THR A 21 -1.84 -6.20 19.13
CA THR A 21 -1.30 -6.41 20.47
C THR A 21 0.19 -6.08 20.53
N GLY A 22 0.71 -5.82 21.71
CA GLY A 22 2.15 -5.78 21.96
C GLY A 22 2.75 -7.18 22.05
N LYS A 23 4.03 -7.26 22.42
CA LYS A 23 4.76 -8.53 22.56
C LYS A 23 4.00 -9.54 23.44
N ASN A 24 4.06 -10.80 23.06
CA ASN A 24 3.40 -11.94 23.71
C ASN A 24 1.86 -11.83 23.73
N GLY A 25 1.25 -11.19 22.73
CA GLY A 25 -0.19 -11.05 22.62
C GLY A 25 -0.84 -10.17 23.69
N ILE A 26 -0.03 -9.39 24.42
CA ILE A 26 -0.53 -8.55 25.52
C ILE A 26 -1.13 -7.26 24.92
N LYS A 27 -2.39 -6.96 25.30
CA LYS A 27 -3.04 -5.70 24.91
C LYS A 27 -2.16 -4.51 25.30
N MET A 28 -1.94 -3.61 24.35
CA MET A 28 -1.21 -2.37 24.60
C MET A 28 -1.97 -1.48 25.56
N SER A 29 -1.29 -0.91 26.57
CA SER A 29 -1.84 0.10 27.44
C SER A 29 -0.75 1.02 27.99
N LYS A 30 -1.10 2.28 28.22
CA LYS A 30 -0.16 3.27 28.80
C LYS A 30 0.32 2.85 30.19
N SER A 31 -0.56 2.23 31.01
CA SER A 31 -0.21 1.74 32.35
C SER A 31 0.80 0.60 32.36
N LYS A 32 0.88 -0.16 31.26
CA LYS A 32 1.84 -1.28 31.11
C LYS A 32 3.14 -0.85 30.42
N GLY A 33 3.23 0.37 29.90
CA GLY A 33 4.40 0.89 29.19
C GLY A 33 4.74 0.15 27.89
N ASN A 34 3.78 -0.57 27.30
CA ASN A 34 3.97 -1.39 26.10
C ASN A 34 3.27 -0.81 24.85
N VAL A 35 2.98 0.48 24.87
CA VAL A 35 2.39 1.20 23.73
C VAL A 35 3.49 1.55 22.74
N VAL A 36 3.24 1.29 21.46
CA VAL A 36 4.04 1.80 20.35
C VAL A 36 3.49 3.17 19.95
N SER A 37 4.34 4.20 19.94
CA SER A 37 3.94 5.55 19.51
C SER A 37 3.95 5.66 17.99
N PRO A 38 2.83 6.02 17.37
CA PRO A 38 2.81 6.31 15.92
C PRO A 38 3.76 7.46 15.55
N ASP A 39 3.93 8.45 16.44
CA ASP A 39 4.75 9.64 16.16
C ASP A 39 6.23 9.29 15.91
N ASP A 40 6.76 8.33 16.66
CA ASP A 40 8.15 7.86 16.47
C ASP A 40 8.30 7.14 15.13
N LEU A 41 7.33 6.30 14.77
CA LEU A 41 7.34 5.56 13.50
C LEU A 41 7.16 6.49 12.30
N VAL A 42 6.27 7.49 12.41
CA VAL A 42 6.09 8.50 11.37
C VAL A 42 7.34 9.32 11.16
N ARG A 43 8.03 9.71 12.24
CA ARG A 43 9.30 10.44 12.14
C ARG A 43 10.40 9.61 11.46
N ASP A 44 10.51 8.32 11.79
CA ASP A 44 11.62 7.46 11.37
C ASP A 44 11.39 6.80 10.00
N TYR A 45 10.14 6.48 9.65
CA TYR A 45 9.76 5.75 8.43
C TYR A 45 8.81 6.50 7.50
N GLY A 46 8.15 7.54 7.99
CA GLY A 46 7.09 8.25 7.28
C GLY A 46 5.71 7.63 7.47
N CYS A 47 4.68 8.46 7.24
CA CYS A 47 3.29 8.08 7.45
C CYS A 47 2.85 6.92 6.54
N ASP A 48 3.27 6.91 5.27
CA ASP A 48 2.89 5.89 4.30
C ASP A 48 3.42 4.50 4.68
N ALA A 49 4.63 4.41 5.22
CA ALA A 49 5.18 3.15 5.70
C ALA A 49 4.39 2.60 6.89
N LEU A 50 4.00 3.45 7.83
CA LEU A 50 3.16 3.05 8.95
C LEU A 50 1.79 2.55 8.47
N ARG A 51 1.10 3.31 7.61
CA ARG A 51 -0.21 2.94 7.04
C ARG A 51 -0.19 1.59 6.35
N LEU A 52 0.79 1.40 5.47
CA LEU A 52 0.97 0.12 4.76
C LEU A 52 1.28 -1.03 5.72
N TYR A 53 2.10 -0.79 6.75
CA TYR A 53 2.46 -1.82 7.70
C TYR A 53 1.28 -2.25 8.58
N GLU A 54 0.46 -1.32 9.07
CA GLU A 54 -0.75 -1.64 9.83
C GLU A 54 -1.70 -2.55 9.05
N LEU A 55 -1.83 -2.33 7.73
CA LEU A 55 -2.65 -3.18 6.87
C LEU A 55 -1.97 -4.51 6.51
N PHE A 56 -0.64 -4.55 6.50
CA PHE A 56 0.15 -5.72 6.12
C PHE A 56 0.31 -6.75 7.23
N VAL A 57 0.23 -6.34 8.50
CA VAL A 57 0.58 -7.15 9.67
C VAL A 57 -0.24 -8.44 9.79
N GLY A 58 -1.47 -8.46 9.28
CA GLY A 58 -2.32 -9.64 9.28
C GLY A 58 -3.69 -9.39 8.63
N PRO A 59 -4.52 -10.44 8.51
CA PRO A 59 -5.91 -10.30 8.11
C PRO A 59 -6.63 -9.34 9.08
N PRO A 60 -7.42 -8.38 8.57
CA PRO A 60 -7.99 -7.33 9.41
C PRO A 60 -8.98 -7.83 10.47
N GLU A 61 -9.56 -9.02 10.30
CA GLU A 61 -10.47 -9.68 11.26
C GLU A 61 -9.77 -10.45 12.37
N LEU A 62 -8.46 -10.65 12.28
CA LEU A 62 -7.67 -11.41 13.26
C LEU A 62 -6.80 -10.51 14.13
N ASP A 63 -6.57 -10.95 15.36
CA ASP A 63 -5.57 -10.32 16.21
C ASP A 63 -4.17 -10.52 15.62
N ALA A 64 -3.32 -9.49 15.70
CA ALA A 64 -1.95 -9.52 15.24
C ALA A 64 -1.00 -8.96 16.29
N GLU A 65 0.17 -9.55 16.44
CA GLU A 65 1.23 -9.03 17.30
C GLU A 65 2.07 -8.00 16.53
N TRP A 66 2.32 -6.86 17.16
CA TRP A 66 3.20 -5.84 16.61
C TRP A 66 4.67 -6.30 16.60
N ASP A 67 5.33 -6.26 15.46
CA ASP A 67 6.77 -6.47 15.32
C ASP A 67 7.44 -5.24 14.70
N ASP A 68 8.27 -4.55 15.48
CA ASP A 68 8.98 -3.34 15.06
C ASP A 68 9.83 -3.54 13.79
N ARG A 69 10.24 -4.78 13.49
CA ARG A 69 11.04 -5.10 12.29
C ARG A 69 10.22 -5.21 11.01
N GLY A 70 8.91 -5.41 11.14
CA GLY A 70 8.03 -5.59 9.97
C GLY A 70 7.92 -4.34 9.11
N ILE A 71 7.97 -3.15 9.73
CA ILE A 71 7.89 -1.88 9.03
C ILE A 71 9.09 -1.63 8.09
N ASP A 72 10.27 -2.16 8.42
CA ASP A 72 11.47 -2.07 7.56
C ASP A 72 11.24 -2.67 6.17
N GLY A 73 10.48 -3.77 6.10
CA GLY A 73 10.14 -4.43 4.84
C GLY A 73 9.29 -3.53 3.94
N VAL A 74 8.30 -2.90 4.54
CA VAL A 74 7.38 -1.96 3.86
C VAL A 74 8.11 -0.68 3.44
N TYR A 75 8.93 -0.12 4.31
CA TYR A 75 9.74 1.06 4.00
C TYR A 75 10.69 0.81 2.83
N ARG A 76 11.37 -0.36 2.82
CA ARG A 76 12.20 -0.75 1.66
C ARG A 76 11.39 -0.93 0.38
N PHE A 77 10.16 -1.43 0.47
CA PHE A 77 9.27 -1.54 -0.69
C PHE A 77 8.98 -0.15 -1.29
N ILE A 78 8.57 0.83 -0.47
CA ILE A 78 8.28 2.20 -0.92
C ILE A 78 9.50 2.80 -1.63
N ASN A 79 10.67 2.74 -1.01
CA ASN A 79 11.90 3.29 -1.58
C ASN A 79 12.31 2.60 -2.90
N ARG A 80 12.12 1.28 -3.00
CA ARG A 80 12.41 0.54 -4.24
C ARG A 80 11.42 0.88 -5.35
N PHE A 81 10.15 1.07 -5.01
CA PHE A 81 9.14 1.49 -5.98
C PHE A 81 9.39 2.92 -6.46
N TRP A 82 9.68 3.84 -5.52
CA TRP A 82 10.08 5.20 -5.87
C TRP A 82 11.22 5.22 -6.87
N LYS A 83 12.31 4.51 -6.54
CA LYS A 83 13.46 4.42 -7.44
C LYS A 83 13.10 3.85 -8.80
N LEU A 84 12.33 2.76 -8.86
CA LEU A 84 11.87 2.16 -10.10
C LEU A 84 11.08 3.16 -10.95
N ALA A 85 10.16 3.90 -10.34
CA ALA A 85 9.35 4.89 -11.02
C ALA A 85 10.20 6.03 -11.59
N MET A 86 11.11 6.60 -10.80
CA MET A 86 11.97 7.70 -11.25
C MET A 86 12.95 7.24 -12.35
N ASP A 87 13.61 6.11 -12.20
CA ASP A 87 14.48 5.56 -13.22
C ASP A 87 13.70 5.28 -14.54
N SER A 88 12.45 4.79 -14.44
CA SER A 88 11.59 4.51 -15.60
C SER A 88 11.10 5.78 -16.30
N LYS A 89 10.82 6.84 -15.54
CA LYS A 89 10.47 8.16 -16.08
C LYS A 89 11.61 8.72 -16.94
N GLU A 90 12.83 8.64 -16.44
CA GLU A 90 14.02 9.10 -17.18
C GLU A 90 14.29 8.27 -18.42
N ALA A 91 14.15 6.94 -18.33
CA ALA A 91 14.38 6.01 -19.42
C ALA A 91 13.34 6.15 -20.55
N ASN A 92 12.10 6.54 -20.22
CA ASN A 92 11.00 6.78 -21.15
C ASN A 92 10.83 5.67 -22.21
N VAL A 93 10.78 4.42 -21.74
CA VAL A 93 10.71 3.24 -22.63
C VAL A 93 9.31 3.07 -23.23
N ALA A 94 9.25 2.53 -24.44
CA ALA A 94 8.00 2.18 -25.09
C ALA A 94 7.31 0.99 -24.40
N GLU A 95 5.99 0.98 -24.39
CA GLU A 95 5.17 -0.12 -23.87
C GLU A 95 5.46 -1.43 -24.63
N THR A 96 5.65 -2.53 -23.89
CA THR A 96 5.77 -3.87 -24.44
C THR A 96 4.54 -4.72 -24.13
N LYS A 97 4.34 -5.81 -24.88
CA LYS A 97 3.24 -6.77 -24.58
C LYS A 97 3.34 -7.36 -23.17
N GLU A 98 4.55 -7.51 -22.65
CA GLU A 98 4.79 -8.01 -21.29
C GLU A 98 4.33 -6.99 -20.25
N MET A 99 4.62 -5.70 -20.46
CA MET A 99 4.18 -4.60 -19.58
C MET A 99 2.65 -4.45 -19.59
N VAL A 100 2.01 -4.50 -20.76
CA VAL A 100 0.55 -4.50 -20.86
C VAL A 100 -0.07 -5.65 -20.05
N LYS A 101 0.44 -6.86 -20.24
CA LYS A 101 -0.05 -8.04 -19.53
C LYS A 101 0.09 -7.93 -18.02
N ILE A 102 1.26 -7.47 -17.54
CA ILE A 102 1.49 -7.34 -16.09
C ILE A 102 0.64 -6.22 -15.49
N ARG A 103 0.46 -5.09 -16.20
CA ARG A 103 -0.43 -4.00 -15.79
C ARG A 103 -1.88 -4.47 -15.60
N HIS A 104 -2.45 -5.13 -16.60
CA HIS A 104 -3.82 -5.66 -16.49
C HIS A 104 -3.95 -6.68 -15.36
N LYS A 105 -2.95 -7.53 -15.18
CA LYS A 105 -2.96 -8.51 -14.09
C LYS A 105 -2.83 -7.85 -12.73
N LEU A 106 -1.98 -6.83 -12.59
CA LEU A 106 -1.88 -6.02 -11.37
C LEU A 106 -3.24 -5.42 -10.99
N VAL A 107 -3.89 -4.73 -11.94
CA VAL A 107 -5.21 -4.12 -11.71
C VAL A 107 -6.22 -5.17 -11.28
N TYR A 108 -6.30 -6.27 -12.00
CA TYR A 108 -7.24 -7.35 -11.67
C TYR A 108 -6.99 -7.95 -10.28
N ASP A 109 -5.75 -8.37 -9.99
CA ASP A 109 -5.41 -9.04 -8.72
C ASP A 109 -5.62 -8.12 -7.52
N ILE A 110 -5.24 -6.84 -7.62
CA ILE A 110 -5.43 -5.88 -6.52
C ILE A 110 -6.93 -5.59 -6.32
N THR A 111 -7.70 -5.40 -7.39
CA THR A 111 -9.15 -5.19 -7.30
C THR A 111 -9.83 -6.38 -6.60
N GLN A 112 -9.53 -7.62 -7.00
CA GLN A 112 -10.12 -8.80 -6.37
C GLN A 112 -9.80 -8.92 -4.88
N ARG A 113 -8.55 -8.59 -4.49
CA ARG A 113 -8.14 -8.58 -3.08
C ARG A 113 -8.83 -7.48 -2.28
N LEU A 114 -9.08 -6.31 -2.90
CA LEU A 114 -9.85 -5.21 -2.29
C LEU A 114 -11.32 -5.59 -2.11
N GLU A 115 -11.97 -6.15 -3.13
CA GLU A 115 -13.36 -6.59 -3.07
C GLU A 115 -13.59 -7.66 -1.99
N SER A 116 -12.61 -8.54 -1.79
CA SER A 116 -12.63 -9.54 -0.71
C SER A 116 -12.20 -9.00 0.65
N PHE A 117 -11.86 -7.71 0.74
CA PHE A 117 -11.34 -7.05 1.94
C PHE A 117 -10.08 -7.70 2.53
N SER A 118 -9.28 -8.35 1.68
CA SER A 118 -8.03 -9.02 2.07
C SER A 118 -6.85 -8.04 2.03
N LEU A 119 -6.88 -7.01 2.88
CA LEU A 119 -5.99 -5.85 2.82
C LEU A 119 -4.51 -6.22 2.96
N ASN A 120 -4.19 -7.18 3.81
CA ASN A 120 -2.82 -7.67 3.98
C ASN A 120 -2.27 -8.30 2.69
N THR A 121 -3.12 -8.98 1.92
CA THR A 121 -2.72 -9.55 0.63
C THR A 121 -2.64 -8.50 -0.47
N VAL A 122 -3.35 -7.37 -0.35
CA VAL A 122 -3.15 -6.21 -1.23
C VAL A 122 -1.73 -5.70 -1.10
N ILE A 123 -1.25 -5.48 0.13
CA ILE A 123 0.09 -4.95 0.38
C ILE A 123 1.18 -5.91 -0.10
N SER A 124 1.06 -7.21 0.21
CA SER A 124 2.00 -8.21 -0.33
C SER A 124 1.95 -8.27 -1.86
N GLY A 125 0.78 -8.07 -2.45
CA GLY A 125 0.61 -7.98 -3.90
C GLY A 125 1.40 -6.83 -4.50
N PHE A 126 1.34 -5.63 -3.92
CA PHE A 126 2.17 -4.52 -4.38
C PHE A 126 3.66 -4.86 -4.33
N MET A 127 4.14 -5.50 -3.26
CA MET A 127 5.53 -5.92 -3.15
C MET A 127 5.92 -6.95 -4.23
N GLU A 128 5.06 -7.93 -4.49
CA GLU A 128 5.25 -8.94 -5.53
C GLU A 128 5.32 -8.32 -6.93
N TYR A 129 4.38 -7.40 -7.25
CA TYR A 129 4.36 -6.72 -8.53
C TYR A 129 5.53 -5.76 -8.70
N ASN A 130 5.94 -5.05 -7.65
CA ASN A 130 7.15 -4.23 -7.68
C ASN A 130 8.39 -5.07 -8.05
N ASN A 131 8.54 -6.25 -7.45
CA ASN A 131 9.65 -7.15 -7.80
C ASN A 131 9.61 -7.57 -9.28
N LYS A 132 8.43 -7.93 -9.82
CA LYS A 132 8.26 -8.28 -11.23
C LYS A 132 8.58 -7.10 -12.16
N LEU A 133 8.15 -5.89 -11.81
CA LEU A 133 8.45 -4.69 -12.59
C LEU A 133 9.94 -4.34 -12.56
N ILE A 134 10.63 -4.57 -11.44
CA ILE A 134 12.10 -4.41 -11.37
C ILE A 134 12.81 -5.39 -12.32
N GLU A 135 12.34 -6.63 -12.43
CA GLU A 135 12.92 -7.59 -13.37
C GLU A 135 12.66 -7.18 -14.84
N ILE A 136 11.46 -6.67 -15.14
CA ILE A 136 11.17 -6.11 -16.46
C ILE A 136 12.06 -4.90 -16.75
N ALA A 137 12.22 -3.98 -15.79
CA ALA A 137 13.07 -2.81 -15.95
C ALA A 137 14.55 -3.17 -16.23
N LYS A 138 15.07 -4.19 -15.58
CA LYS A 138 16.42 -4.70 -15.87
C LYS A 138 16.59 -5.21 -17.30
N LYS A 139 15.55 -5.83 -17.85
CA LYS A 139 15.54 -6.42 -19.19
C LYS A 139 15.30 -5.37 -20.28
N GLU A 140 14.34 -4.47 -20.07
CA GLU A 140 13.85 -3.53 -21.07
C GLU A 140 14.43 -2.11 -20.91
N GLY A 141 15.24 -1.85 -19.86
CA GLY A 141 15.80 -0.54 -19.55
C GLY A 141 14.89 0.37 -18.73
N GLY A 142 13.68 -0.05 -18.39
CA GLY A 142 12.68 0.69 -17.63
C GLY A 142 11.30 0.04 -17.72
N VAL A 143 10.30 0.69 -17.15
CA VAL A 143 8.88 0.32 -17.24
C VAL A 143 8.13 1.48 -17.93
N ASP A 144 7.17 1.17 -18.80
CA ASP A 144 6.39 2.19 -19.50
C ASP A 144 5.55 3.05 -18.53
N LYS A 145 5.31 4.30 -18.94
CA LYS A 145 4.57 5.29 -18.16
C LYS A 145 3.21 4.78 -17.67
N ALA A 146 2.41 4.18 -18.56
CA ALA A 146 1.06 3.75 -18.22
C ALA A 146 1.04 2.64 -17.17
N THR A 147 2.07 1.77 -17.14
CA THR A 147 2.20 0.73 -16.11
C THR A 147 2.56 1.31 -14.75
N ILE A 148 3.49 2.29 -14.69
CA ILE A 148 3.80 2.98 -13.43
C ILE A 148 2.59 3.77 -12.93
N GLU A 149 1.91 4.53 -13.79
CA GLU A 149 0.71 5.30 -13.41
C GLU A 149 -0.41 4.41 -12.87
N ALA A 150 -0.68 3.27 -13.48
CA ALA A 150 -1.66 2.32 -12.97
C ALA A 150 -1.28 1.80 -11.57
N PHE A 151 0.01 1.55 -11.32
CA PHE A 151 0.49 1.15 -10.00
C PHE A 151 0.30 2.27 -8.96
N VAL A 152 0.66 3.51 -9.32
CA VAL A 152 0.52 4.70 -8.46
C VAL A 152 -0.96 4.92 -8.07
N GLN A 153 -1.88 4.86 -9.04
CA GLN A 153 -3.32 5.00 -8.78
C GLN A 153 -3.85 3.92 -7.82
N LEU A 154 -3.44 2.67 -7.98
CA LEU A 154 -3.83 1.59 -7.07
C LEU A 154 -3.22 1.74 -5.68
N LEU A 155 -2.01 2.30 -5.59
CA LEU A 155 -1.29 2.52 -4.34
C LEU A 155 -1.83 3.72 -3.54
N ALA A 156 -2.42 4.72 -4.22
CA ALA A 156 -2.84 5.99 -3.62
C ALA A 156 -3.72 5.86 -2.36
N PRO A 157 -4.72 4.97 -2.26
CA PRO A 157 -5.53 4.81 -1.04
C PRO A 157 -4.72 4.32 0.17
N PHE A 158 -3.60 3.64 -0.06
CA PHE A 158 -2.76 3.01 0.95
C PHE A 158 -1.57 3.87 1.37
N ALA A 159 -0.92 4.49 0.39
CA ALA A 159 0.27 5.32 0.56
C ALA A 159 0.10 6.66 -0.20
N PRO A 160 -0.78 7.55 0.29
CA PRO A 160 -1.20 8.73 -0.44
C PRO A 160 -0.06 9.73 -0.71
N HIS A 161 0.90 9.88 0.20
CA HIS A 161 1.95 10.89 0.04
C HIS A 161 2.93 10.52 -1.08
N VAL A 162 3.42 9.26 -1.08
CA VAL A 162 4.32 8.80 -2.14
C VAL A 162 3.59 8.69 -3.49
N ALA A 163 2.31 8.30 -3.47
CA ALA A 163 1.52 8.22 -4.69
C ALA A 163 1.29 9.60 -5.32
N GLU A 164 0.91 10.59 -4.51
CA GLU A 164 0.71 11.97 -4.96
C GLU A 164 1.99 12.58 -5.52
N GLU A 165 3.10 12.43 -4.82
CA GLU A 165 4.40 12.94 -5.28
C GLU A 165 4.81 12.30 -6.62
N LEU A 166 4.66 10.97 -6.76
CA LEU A 166 4.92 10.29 -8.03
C LEU A 166 3.95 10.74 -9.13
N TRP A 167 2.68 10.98 -8.81
CA TRP A 167 1.69 11.45 -9.76
C TRP A 167 2.07 12.82 -10.34
N GLN A 168 2.51 13.75 -9.48
CA GLN A 168 3.03 15.04 -9.90
C GLN A 168 4.32 14.92 -10.71
N GLU A 169 5.25 14.05 -10.30
CA GLU A 169 6.48 13.78 -11.05
C GLU A 169 6.20 13.26 -12.46
N TYR A 170 5.10 12.52 -12.66
CA TYR A 170 4.67 12.04 -13.97
C TYR A 170 3.88 13.06 -14.79
N GLY A 171 3.75 14.32 -14.27
CA GLY A 171 3.21 15.46 -14.99
C GLY A 171 1.70 15.69 -14.79
N HIS A 172 1.11 15.11 -13.78
CA HIS A 172 -0.29 15.33 -13.40
C HIS A 172 -0.39 16.42 -12.31
N THR A 173 -1.45 17.21 -12.33
CA THR A 173 -1.65 18.37 -11.43
C THR A 173 -2.96 18.31 -10.65
N ASP A 174 -3.73 17.24 -10.82
CA ASP A 174 -5.10 17.06 -10.30
C ASP A 174 -5.30 15.66 -9.66
#